data_54e036aa98815d2f6f37fc559cf1c48c
#
_entry.id   54e036aa98815d2f6f37fc559cf1c48c
#
_cell.length_a   1.000
_cell.length_b   1.000
_cell.length_c   1.000
_cell.angle_alpha   90.00
_cell.angle_beta   90.00
_cell.angle_gamma   90.00
#
_symmetry.space_group_name_H-M   'P 1'
#
loop_
_entity.id
_entity.type
_entity.pdbx_description
1 polymer ?
#
loop_
_entity_poly.entity_id
_entity_poly.type
_entity_poly.pdbx_seq_one_letter_code
_entity_poly.pdbx_strand_id
1 'polypeptide(L)'
;MPRMSALEASFCRSAPWGLVARRMVPWATQGFPVTGDVLEIGGGSGAMAEAIARAHPRVRLTMTDADPVMVEAAQDRLAGHPLVQARQADATRLPFEDESFDTILSFLMLHHVIEWEHAVTEAARVLRPGGAFVGYDLLASPMASLVHRADRSPHRLIEPEAFGPVFDQAGLAPLALRLSFGGRVIRFIAHKPGNAQNTPGSDITSRSSR
;
A
#
# COMPACT_ATOMS: atom_id res chain seq x y z
N MET A 1 14.78 7.76 -5.45
CA MET A 1 13.48 7.92 -6.13
C MET A 1 13.37 9.32 -6.77
N PRO A 2 12.69 9.45 -7.92
CA PRO A 2 12.46 10.75 -8.56
C PRO A 2 11.50 11.61 -7.75
N ARG A 3 11.70 12.93 -7.82
CA ARG A 3 10.79 13.91 -7.19
C ARG A 3 9.49 14.01 -7.99
N MET A 4 8.38 14.18 -7.28
CA MET A 4 7.08 14.45 -7.88
C MET A 4 7.12 15.75 -8.69
N SER A 5 6.37 15.86 -9.79
CA SER A 5 6.28 17.12 -10.55
C SER A 5 5.61 18.21 -9.70
N ALA A 6 5.92 19.49 -9.98
CA ALA A 6 5.32 20.60 -9.23
C ALA A 6 3.78 20.64 -9.37
N LEU A 7 3.25 20.19 -10.49
CA LEU A 7 1.81 20.12 -10.74
C LEU A 7 1.14 19.03 -9.89
N GLU A 8 1.71 17.84 -9.87
CA GLU A 8 1.24 16.72 -9.03
C GLU A 8 1.33 17.07 -7.55
N ALA A 9 2.46 17.65 -7.12
CA ALA A 9 2.65 18.09 -5.75
C ALA A 9 1.61 19.14 -5.32
N SER A 10 1.26 20.08 -6.22
CA SER A 10 0.21 21.06 -5.95
C SER A 10 -1.16 20.41 -5.84
N PHE A 11 -1.49 19.49 -6.74
CA PHE A 11 -2.75 18.75 -6.71
C PHE A 11 -2.87 17.91 -5.43
N CYS A 12 -1.84 17.15 -5.06
CA CYS A 12 -1.84 16.30 -3.86
C CYS A 12 -1.99 17.11 -2.55
N ARG A 13 -1.55 18.37 -2.53
CA ARG A 13 -1.71 19.27 -1.38
C ARG A 13 -3.06 19.98 -1.34
N SER A 14 -3.85 19.90 -2.39
CA SER A 14 -5.11 20.66 -2.51
C SER A 14 -6.21 20.16 -1.57
N ALA A 15 -7.06 21.06 -1.09
CA ALA A 15 -8.23 20.71 -0.28
C ALA A 15 -9.24 19.81 -1.01
N PRO A 16 -9.52 19.99 -2.32
CA PRO A 16 -10.36 19.08 -3.09
C PRO A 16 -9.86 17.64 -3.08
N TRP A 17 -8.52 17.42 -3.17
CA TRP A 17 -7.96 16.07 -3.10
C TRP A 17 -8.24 15.40 -1.74
N GLY A 18 -8.10 16.12 -0.62
CA GLY A 18 -8.44 15.61 0.71
C GLY A 18 -9.91 15.16 0.83
N LEU A 19 -10.84 15.86 0.17
CA LEU A 19 -12.25 15.46 0.14
C LEU A 19 -12.50 14.21 -0.71
N VAL A 20 -11.80 14.09 -1.83
CA VAL A 20 -11.84 12.89 -2.69
C VAL A 20 -11.24 11.70 -1.95
N ALA A 21 -10.09 11.85 -1.30
CA ALA A 21 -9.42 10.80 -0.55
C ALA A 21 -10.35 10.13 0.47
N ARG A 22 -11.15 10.92 1.21
CA ARG A 22 -12.13 10.37 2.17
C ARG A 22 -13.18 9.45 1.54
N ARG A 23 -13.61 9.74 0.31
CA ARG A 23 -14.56 8.90 -0.42
C ARG A 23 -13.87 7.70 -1.08
N MET A 24 -12.58 7.83 -1.35
CA MET A 24 -11.79 6.77 -1.98
C MET A 24 -11.42 5.64 -1.02
N VAL A 25 -11.29 5.89 0.29
CA VAL A 25 -10.84 4.87 1.26
C VAL A 25 -11.68 3.59 1.21
N PRO A 26 -13.02 3.60 1.36
CA PRO A 26 -13.80 2.35 1.31
C PRO A 26 -13.70 1.64 -0.04
N TRP A 27 -13.60 2.40 -1.12
CA TRP A 27 -13.42 1.85 -2.46
C TRP A 27 -12.01 1.25 -2.63
N ALA A 28 -10.98 1.94 -2.17
CA ALA A 28 -9.58 1.51 -2.27
C ALA A 28 -9.31 0.26 -1.43
N THR A 29 -9.81 0.23 -0.21
CA THR A 29 -9.66 -0.91 0.70
C THR A 29 -10.60 -2.07 0.39
N GLN A 30 -11.58 -1.88 -0.50
CA GLN A 30 -12.56 -2.91 -0.89
C GLN A 30 -13.32 -3.51 0.32
N GLY A 31 -13.48 -2.73 1.40
CA GLY A 31 -14.08 -3.19 2.66
C GLY A 31 -13.13 -4.04 3.53
N PHE A 32 -11.85 -4.15 3.16
CA PHE A 32 -10.87 -4.83 4.01
C PHE A 32 -10.72 -4.10 5.35
N PRO A 33 -10.73 -4.83 6.49
CA PRO A 33 -10.60 -4.22 7.81
C PRO A 33 -9.16 -3.75 8.03
N VAL A 34 -8.94 -2.43 8.00
CA VAL A 34 -7.64 -1.84 8.33
C VAL A 34 -7.50 -1.76 9.85
N THR A 35 -6.56 -2.49 10.41
CA THR A 35 -6.37 -2.61 11.87
C THR A 35 -4.89 -2.71 12.25
N GLY A 36 -4.58 -2.46 13.52
CA GLY A 36 -3.24 -2.66 14.10
C GLY A 36 -2.21 -1.62 13.69
N ASP A 37 -1.00 -2.10 13.42
CA ASP A 37 0.11 -1.30 12.89
C ASP A 37 0.01 -1.25 11.36
N VAL A 38 -0.17 -0.05 10.82
CA VAL A 38 -0.42 0.18 9.39
C VAL A 38 0.72 0.99 8.79
N LEU A 39 1.22 0.57 7.63
CA LEU A 39 2.17 1.35 6.84
C LEU A 39 1.51 1.77 5.51
N GLU A 40 1.50 3.06 5.21
CA GLU A 40 1.21 3.56 3.86
C GLU A 40 2.53 3.91 3.17
N ILE A 41 2.78 3.30 2.00
CA ILE A 41 3.96 3.58 1.17
C ILE A 41 3.61 4.54 0.05
N GLY A 42 4.43 5.61 -0.13
CA GLY A 42 4.23 6.63 -1.15
C GLY A 42 2.99 7.49 -0.92
N GLY A 43 2.72 7.86 0.33
CA GLY A 43 1.48 8.58 0.70
C GLY A 43 1.41 10.05 0.31
N GLY A 44 2.46 10.58 -0.36
CA GLY A 44 2.52 11.96 -0.82
C GLY A 44 2.32 12.96 0.32
N SER A 45 1.40 13.90 0.17
CA SER A 45 1.06 14.89 1.20
C SER A 45 0.14 14.38 2.32
N GLY A 46 -0.06 13.06 2.46
CA GLY A 46 -0.78 12.44 3.57
C GLY A 46 -2.31 12.51 3.48
N ALA A 47 -2.89 12.80 2.31
CA ALA A 47 -4.35 12.92 2.20
C ALA A 47 -5.08 11.58 2.41
N MET A 48 -4.53 10.48 1.91
CA MET A 48 -5.09 9.14 2.13
C MET A 48 -4.82 8.69 3.57
N ALA A 49 -3.61 8.93 4.11
CA ALA A 49 -3.29 8.69 5.52
C ALA A 49 -4.29 9.37 6.47
N GLU A 50 -4.59 10.66 6.24
CA GLU A 50 -5.59 11.40 7.02
C GLU A 50 -6.98 10.76 6.91
N ALA A 51 -7.37 10.36 5.71
CA ALA A 51 -8.67 9.73 5.47
C ALA A 51 -8.77 8.36 6.17
N ILE A 52 -7.69 7.55 6.14
CA ILE A 52 -7.58 6.27 6.88
C ILE A 52 -7.65 6.53 8.39
N ALA A 53 -6.88 7.47 8.92
CA ALA A 53 -6.86 7.78 10.36
C ALA A 53 -8.25 8.21 10.87
N ARG A 54 -9.01 8.98 10.08
CA ARG A 54 -10.38 9.37 10.40
C ARG A 54 -11.37 8.21 10.35
N ALA A 55 -11.21 7.32 9.37
CA ALA A 55 -12.09 6.14 9.22
C ALA A 55 -11.77 5.05 10.27
N HIS A 56 -10.51 4.96 10.70
CA HIS A 56 -9.99 3.92 11.60
C HIS A 56 -9.19 4.55 12.76
N PRO A 57 -9.84 5.23 13.72
CA PRO A 57 -9.17 6.08 14.72
C PRO A 57 -8.31 5.31 15.74
N ARG A 58 -8.31 3.99 15.70
CA ARG A 58 -7.50 3.12 16.58
C ARG A 58 -6.26 2.54 15.92
N VAL A 59 -6.05 2.76 14.62
CA VAL A 59 -4.84 2.27 13.92
C VAL A 59 -3.64 3.14 14.29
N ARG A 60 -2.48 2.52 14.40
CA ARG A 60 -1.19 3.21 14.43
C ARG A 60 -0.67 3.25 13.00
N LEU A 61 -0.72 4.43 12.39
CA LEU A 61 -0.40 4.61 10.98
C LEU A 61 0.97 5.27 10.82
N THR A 62 1.88 4.60 10.15
CA THR A 62 3.09 5.22 9.61
C THR A 62 2.90 5.44 8.12
N MET A 63 3.00 6.68 7.68
CA MET A 63 3.01 7.03 6.26
C MET A 63 4.44 7.31 5.83
N THR A 64 4.83 6.82 4.66
CA THR A 64 6.15 7.11 4.08
C THR A 64 6.04 7.71 2.69
N ASP A 65 6.99 8.60 2.36
CA ASP A 65 7.22 9.08 1.01
C ASP A 65 8.72 9.31 0.79
N ALA A 66 9.17 9.22 -0.45
CA ALA A 66 10.57 9.45 -0.78
C ALA A 66 10.92 10.94 -0.90
N ASP A 67 9.93 11.78 -1.26
CA ASP A 67 10.12 13.23 -1.40
C ASP A 67 9.98 13.91 -0.04
N PRO A 68 11.06 14.56 0.49
CA PRO A 68 11.02 15.26 1.77
C PRO A 68 9.99 16.40 1.82
N VAL A 69 9.69 17.04 0.67
CA VAL A 69 8.67 18.10 0.59
C VAL A 69 7.27 17.54 0.82
N MET A 70 7.02 16.33 0.33
CA MET A 70 5.75 15.63 0.58
C MET A 70 5.65 15.19 2.03
N VAL A 71 6.73 14.69 2.61
CA VAL A 71 6.77 14.29 4.03
C VAL A 71 6.49 15.49 4.94
N GLU A 72 7.09 16.64 4.70
CA GLU A 72 6.82 17.88 5.46
C GLU A 72 5.35 18.27 5.37
N ALA A 73 4.80 18.31 4.16
CA ALA A 73 3.37 18.61 3.95
C ALA A 73 2.44 17.58 4.64
N ALA A 74 2.85 16.31 4.69
CA ALA A 74 2.11 15.28 5.39
C ALA A 74 2.19 15.43 6.91
N GLN A 75 3.35 15.79 7.46
CA GLN A 75 3.52 16.06 8.89
C GLN A 75 2.59 17.19 9.35
N ASP A 76 2.53 18.28 8.58
CA ASP A 76 1.61 19.40 8.86
C ASP A 76 0.15 18.95 8.81
N ARG A 77 -0.23 18.20 7.79
CA ARG A 77 -1.61 17.68 7.63
C ARG A 77 -2.02 16.76 8.76
N LEU A 78 -1.10 15.90 9.19
CA LEU A 78 -1.36 14.83 10.16
C LEU A 78 -1.11 15.23 11.62
N ALA A 79 -0.68 16.45 11.88
CA ALA A 79 -0.33 16.95 13.23
C ALA A 79 -1.46 16.78 14.27
N GLY A 80 -2.74 16.78 13.83
CA GLY A 80 -3.90 16.57 14.69
C GLY A 80 -4.23 15.09 14.99
N HIS A 81 -3.42 14.14 14.50
CA HIS A 81 -3.67 12.69 14.62
C HIS A 81 -2.55 12.02 15.44
N PRO A 82 -2.70 11.83 16.75
CA PRO A 82 -1.60 11.39 17.64
C PRO A 82 -1.08 9.98 17.37
N LEU A 83 -1.84 9.14 16.67
CA LEU A 83 -1.43 7.78 16.27
C LEU A 83 -0.89 7.70 14.84
N VAL A 84 -0.65 8.85 14.20
CA VAL A 84 -0.17 8.92 12.82
C VAL A 84 1.16 9.63 12.76
N GLN A 85 2.10 9.09 12.01
CA GLN A 85 3.40 9.73 11.75
C GLN A 85 3.73 9.67 10.26
N ALA A 86 4.39 10.72 9.75
CA ALA A 86 4.95 10.75 8.40
C ALA A 86 6.48 10.73 8.46
N ARG A 87 7.11 9.87 7.65
CA ARG A 87 8.56 9.66 7.61
C ARG A 87 9.06 9.58 6.17
N GLN A 88 10.27 10.07 5.93
CA GLN A 88 10.92 9.88 4.64
C GLN A 88 11.44 8.43 4.51
N ALA A 89 11.05 7.73 3.44
CA ALA A 89 11.58 6.42 3.09
C ALA A 89 11.46 6.13 1.60
N ASP A 90 12.39 5.34 1.08
CA ASP A 90 12.30 4.72 -0.23
C ASP A 90 11.54 3.40 -0.13
N ALA A 91 10.47 3.24 -0.92
CA ALA A 91 9.64 2.05 -0.91
C ALA A 91 10.40 0.78 -1.33
N THR A 92 11.49 0.92 -2.09
CA THR A 92 12.35 -0.20 -2.50
C THR A 92 13.35 -0.62 -1.42
N ARG A 93 13.44 0.14 -0.32
CA ARG A 93 14.32 -0.12 0.82
C ARG A 93 13.74 0.51 2.09
N LEU A 94 12.73 -0.12 2.66
CA LEU A 94 12.02 0.39 3.83
C LEU A 94 12.86 0.30 5.11
N PRO A 95 13.00 1.38 5.89
CA PRO A 95 13.81 1.42 7.11
C PRO A 95 13.05 0.84 8.32
N PHE A 96 12.43 -0.32 8.13
CA PHE A 96 11.69 -1.04 9.16
C PHE A 96 12.18 -2.47 9.25
N GLU A 97 12.03 -3.06 10.41
CA GLU A 97 12.33 -4.47 10.64
C GLU A 97 11.32 -5.38 9.94
N ASP A 98 11.67 -6.63 9.73
CA ASP A 98 10.78 -7.64 9.19
C ASP A 98 9.54 -7.76 10.08
N GLU A 99 8.39 -8.03 9.48
CA GLU A 99 7.16 -8.36 10.20
C GLU A 99 6.73 -7.28 11.23
N SER A 100 6.88 -5.99 10.86
CA SER A 100 6.57 -4.84 11.71
C SER A 100 5.12 -4.36 11.61
N PHE A 101 4.42 -4.69 10.52
CA PHE A 101 3.09 -4.14 10.23
C PHE A 101 2.03 -5.23 9.99
N ASP A 102 0.80 -4.94 10.39
CA ASP A 102 -0.37 -5.80 10.17
C ASP A 102 -1.01 -5.54 8.80
N THR A 103 -0.91 -4.30 8.31
CA THR A 103 -1.46 -3.88 7.01
C THR A 103 -0.48 -2.94 6.31
N ILE A 104 -0.25 -3.19 5.03
CA ILE A 104 0.44 -2.26 4.13
C ILE A 104 -0.57 -1.66 3.17
N LEU A 105 -0.49 -0.36 2.95
CA LEU A 105 -1.33 0.39 2.01
C LEU A 105 -0.48 1.01 0.91
N SER A 106 -0.97 0.98 -0.32
CA SER A 106 -0.35 1.64 -1.47
C SER A 106 -1.42 2.21 -2.39
N PHE A 107 -1.37 3.53 -2.64
CA PHE A 107 -2.40 4.21 -3.41
C PHE A 107 -1.78 5.08 -4.50
N LEU A 108 -1.92 4.66 -5.77
CA LEU A 108 -1.40 5.35 -6.94
C LEU A 108 0.12 5.66 -6.85
N MET A 109 0.91 4.70 -6.37
CA MET A 109 2.33 4.94 -6.11
C MET A 109 3.26 3.99 -6.88
N LEU A 110 2.89 2.72 -7.03
CA LEU A 110 3.79 1.70 -7.58
C LEU A 110 4.26 2.06 -9.00
N HIS A 111 3.40 2.62 -9.83
CA HIS A 111 3.76 3.04 -11.19
C HIS A 111 4.79 4.19 -11.24
N HIS A 112 5.02 4.91 -10.14
CA HIS A 112 6.12 5.87 -10.01
C HIS A 112 7.45 5.24 -9.59
N VAL A 113 7.45 3.97 -9.22
CA VAL A 113 8.63 3.21 -8.82
C VAL A 113 9.10 2.37 -10.00
N ILE A 114 10.26 2.69 -10.57
CA ILE A 114 10.79 1.95 -11.74
C ILE A 114 10.98 0.46 -11.41
N GLU A 115 11.49 0.17 -10.22
CA GLU A 115 11.67 -1.19 -9.69
C GLU A 115 10.56 -1.54 -8.69
N TRP A 116 9.29 -1.40 -9.10
CA TRP A 116 8.13 -1.59 -8.25
C TRP A 116 8.04 -3.01 -7.66
N GLU A 117 8.65 -4.00 -8.32
CA GLU A 117 8.79 -5.36 -7.81
C GLU A 117 9.57 -5.38 -6.48
N HIS A 118 10.62 -4.56 -6.37
CA HIS A 118 11.37 -4.42 -5.12
C HIS A 118 10.50 -3.74 -4.04
N ALA A 119 9.66 -2.77 -4.39
CA ALA A 119 8.74 -2.18 -3.43
C ALA A 119 7.71 -3.19 -2.91
N VAL A 120 7.22 -4.09 -3.76
CA VAL A 120 6.34 -5.19 -3.35
C VAL A 120 7.08 -6.18 -2.44
N THR A 121 8.33 -6.52 -2.77
CA THR A 121 9.17 -7.40 -1.94
C THR A 121 9.42 -6.79 -0.56
N GLU A 122 9.72 -5.51 -0.46
CA GLU A 122 9.89 -4.80 0.79
C GLU A 122 8.59 -4.70 1.59
N ALA A 123 7.46 -4.43 0.92
CA ALA A 123 6.15 -4.48 1.55
C ALA A 123 5.89 -5.88 2.17
N ALA A 124 6.17 -6.94 1.43
CA ALA A 124 6.02 -8.31 1.93
C ALA A 124 6.98 -8.62 3.10
N ARG A 125 8.22 -8.10 3.07
CA ARG A 125 9.19 -8.29 4.14
C ARG A 125 8.70 -7.68 5.46
N VAL A 126 8.26 -6.42 5.42
CA VAL A 126 7.81 -5.71 6.63
C VAL A 126 6.40 -6.08 7.07
N LEU A 127 5.63 -6.81 6.26
CA LEU A 127 4.31 -7.31 6.59
C LEU A 127 4.41 -8.55 7.48
N ARG A 128 3.63 -8.60 8.57
CA ARG A 128 3.52 -9.78 9.45
C ARG A 128 2.86 -10.96 8.73
N PRO A 129 3.20 -12.19 9.10
CA PRO A 129 2.42 -13.36 8.69
C PRO A 129 0.94 -13.18 9.08
N GLY A 130 0.02 -13.46 8.15
CA GLY A 130 -1.42 -13.19 8.29
C GLY A 130 -1.83 -11.75 7.98
N GLY A 131 -0.90 -10.84 7.77
CA GLY A 131 -1.16 -9.46 7.37
C GLY A 131 -1.55 -9.31 5.89
N ALA A 132 -1.97 -8.11 5.50
CA ALA A 132 -2.42 -7.84 4.13
C ALA A 132 -1.75 -6.61 3.49
N PHE A 133 -1.46 -6.72 2.21
CA PHE A 133 -1.07 -5.62 1.33
C PHE A 133 -2.27 -5.22 0.48
N VAL A 134 -2.73 -3.99 0.65
CA VAL A 134 -4.00 -3.49 0.09
C VAL A 134 -3.75 -2.20 -0.66
N GLY A 135 -4.37 -2.05 -1.83
CA GLY A 135 -4.19 -0.81 -2.57
C GLY A 135 -4.87 -0.76 -3.92
N TYR A 136 -4.49 0.27 -4.66
CA TYR A 136 -4.85 0.42 -6.06
C TYR A 136 -3.76 1.18 -6.82
N ASP A 137 -3.66 0.90 -8.11
CA ASP A 137 -2.68 1.56 -8.95
C ASP A 137 -3.17 1.77 -10.38
N LEU A 138 -2.48 2.66 -11.11
CA LEU A 138 -2.74 2.98 -12.49
C LEU A 138 -2.09 1.93 -13.40
N LEU A 139 -2.86 1.45 -14.35
CA LEU A 139 -2.40 0.47 -15.32
C LEU A 139 -1.92 1.12 -16.62
N ALA A 140 -1.11 0.39 -17.37
CA ALA A 140 -0.67 0.75 -18.69
C ALA A 140 -1.89 1.06 -19.58
N SER A 141 -1.94 2.27 -20.09
CA SER A 141 -2.96 2.73 -21.03
C SER A 141 -2.47 3.93 -21.84
N PRO A 142 -2.99 4.16 -23.05
CA PRO A 142 -2.61 5.34 -23.85
C PRO A 142 -2.83 6.66 -23.11
N MET A 143 -3.89 6.76 -22.32
CA MET A 143 -4.21 7.94 -21.54
C MET A 143 -3.24 8.15 -20.38
N ALA A 144 -2.89 7.09 -19.63
CA ALA A 144 -1.88 7.16 -18.59
C ALA A 144 -0.51 7.59 -19.17
N SER A 145 -0.11 7.01 -20.29
CA SER A 145 1.12 7.39 -20.99
C SER A 145 1.13 8.87 -21.43
N LEU A 146 -0.02 9.40 -21.84
CA LEU A 146 -0.13 10.81 -22.24
C LEU A 146 0.01 11.75 -21.03
N VAL A 147 -0.65 11.43 -19.90
CA VAL A 147 -0.56 12.22 -18.66
C VAL A 147 0.88 12.28 -18.18
N HIS A 148 1.54 11.14 -18.00
CA HIS A 148 2.91 11.08 -17.50
C HIS A 148 3.95 11.65 -18.48
N ARG A 149 3.66 11.64 -19.78
CA ARG A 149 4.51 12.36 -20.74
C ARG A 149 4.42 13.87 -20.60
N ALA A 150 3.25 14.38 -20.22
CA ALA A 150 3.04 15.82 -20.01
C ALA A 150 3.68 16.31 -18.73
N ASP A 151 3.67 15.55 -17.64
CA ASP A 151 4.22 15.94 -16.34
C ASP A 151 5.72 15.63 -16.18
N ARG A 152 6.30 14.82 -17.11
CA ARG A 152 7.72 14.41 -17.10
C ARG A 152 8.17 13.67 -15.84
N SER A 153 7.24 13.13 -15.07
CA SER A 153 7.61 12.32 -13.92
C SER A 153 8.14 10.95 -14.38
N PRO A 154 9.22 10.43 -13.78
CA PRO A 154 9.64 9.06 -14.00
C PRO A 154 8.52 8.11 -13.58
N HIS A 155 8.16 7.21 -14.47
CA HIS A 155 7.10 6.23 -14.27
C HIS A 155 7.37 4.97 -15.07
N ARG A 156 6.86 3.87 -14.60
CA ARG A 156 6.76 2.60 -15.32
C ARG A 156 5.33 2.09 -15.18
N LEU A 157 4.53 2.28 -16.20
CA LEU A 157 3.16 1.77 -16.20
C LEU A 157 3.17 0.24 -16.13
N ILE A 158 2.33 -0.30 -15.28
CA ILE A 158 2.31 -1.72 -14.94
C ILE A 158 1.20 -2.39 -15.75
N GLU A 159 1.53 -3.51 -16.41
CA GLU A 159 0.53 -4.34 -17.06
C GLU A 159 -0.25 -5.13 -15.99
N PRO A 160 -1.57 -5.30 -16.15
CA PRO A 160 -2.40 -5.96 -15.13
C PRO A 160 -1.96 -7.39 -14.83
N GLU A 161 -1.44 -8.11 -15.83
CA GLU A 161 -0.96 -9.48 -15.72
C GLU A 161 0.31 -9.62 -14.87
N ALA A 162 1.06 -8.53 -14.67
CA ALA A 162 2.29 -8.54 -13.90
C ALA A 162 2.05 -8.61 -12.38
N PHE A 163 0.89 -8.17 -11.89
CA PHE A 163 0.61 -8.11 -10.44
C PHE A 163 0.62 -9.49 -9.77
N GLY A 164 -0.06 -10.47 -10.35
CA GLY A 164 -0.12 -11.83 -9.78
C GLY A 164 1.28 -12.44 -9.60
N PRO A 165 2.07 -12.60 -10.66
CA PRO A 165 3.42 -13.15 -10.57
C PRO A 165 4.34 -12.41 -9.61
N VAL A 166 4.29 -11.08 -9.54
CA VAL A 166 5.13 -10.29 -8.63
C VAL A 166 4.71 -10.51 -7.17
N PHE A 167 3.41 -10.57 -6.88
CA PHE A 167 2.93 -10.89 -5.54
C PHE A 167 3.34 -12.30 -5.12
N ASP A 168 3.19 -13.29 -6.00
CA ASP A 168 3.59 -14.67 -5.73
C ASP A 168 5.10 -14.78 -5.46
N GLN A 169 5.94 -14.10 -6.25
CA GLN A 169 7.40 -14.04 -6.02
C GLN A 169 7.78 -13.39 -4.69
N ALA A 170 7.00 -12.41 -4.24
CA ALA A 170 7.19 -11.76 -2.95
C ALA A 170 6.61 -12.59 -1.77
N GLY A 171 6.01 -13.75 -2.02
CA GLY A 171 5.37 -14.58 -1.00
C GLY A 171 4.01 -14.03 -0.53
N LEU A 172 3.35 -13.23 -1.35
CA LEU A 172 2.01 -12.68 -1.11
C LEU A 172 0.99 -13.45 -1.95
N ALA A 173 -0.03 -14.01 -1.32
CA ALA A 173 -1.13 -14.67 -2.02
C ALA A 173 -2.23 -13.66 -2.38
N PRO A 174 -2.53 -13.42 -3.66
CA PRO A 174 -3.59 -12.51 -4.05
C PRO A 174 -4.96 -13.03 -3.61
N LEU A 175 -5.71 -12.21 -2.85
CA LEU A 175 -7.10 -12.47 -2.49
C LEU A 175 -8.07 -11.82 -3.46
N ALA A 176 -7.72 -10.65 -3.98
CA ALA A 176 -8.51 -9.93 -4.97
C ALA A 176 -7.62 -9.09 -5.88
N LEU A 177 -7.80 -9.25 -7.18
CA LEU A 177 -7.28 -8.36 -8.22
C LEU A 177 -8.48 -7.90 -9.06
N ARG A 178 -8.85 -6.62 -8.96
CA ARG A 178 -10.09 -6.11 -9.57
C ARG A 178 -9.79 -4.91 -10.45
N LEU A 179 -10.13 -5.03 -11.71
CA LEU A 179 -10.07 -3.91 -12.66
C LEU A 179 -11.21 -2.92 -12.43
N SER A 180 -10.93 -1.65 -12.59
CA SER A 180 -11.85 -0.54 -12.42
C SER A 180 -11.63 0.52 -13.50
N PHE A 181 -12.58 1.43 -13.66
CA PHE A 181 -12.50 2.53 -14.63
C PHE A 181 -12.18 2.06 -16.07
N GLY A 182 -12.90 1.00 -16.52
CA GLY A 182 -12.68 0.43 -17.85
C GLY A 182 -11.31 -0.22 -18.03
N GLY A 183 -10.77 -0.83 -16.98
CA GLY A 183 -9.48 -1.53 -17.02
C GLY A 183 -8.25 -0.64 -16.85
N ARG A 184 -8.43 0.63 -16.45
CA ARG A 184 -7.32 1.60 -16.29
C ARG A 184 -6.70 1.60 -14.90
N VAL A 185 -7.39 1.05 -13.93
CA VAL A 185 -6.96 0.98 -12.52
C VAL A 185 -7.15 -0.44 -12.02
N ILE A 186 -6.14 -0.96 -11.35
CA ILE A 186 -6.24 -2.22 -10.60
C ILE A 186 -6.38 -1.90 -9.11
N ARG A 187 -7.30 -2.60 -8.45
CA ARG A 187 -7.38 -2.67 -6.98
C ARG A 187 -6.93 -4.06 -6.55
N PHE A 188 -6.13 -4.12 -5.52
CA PHE A 188 -5.58 -5.37 -5.05
C PHE A 188 -5.70 -5.54 -3.54
N ILE A 189 -5.88 -6.77 -3.13
CA ILE A 189 -5.69 -7.27 -1.77
C ILE A 189 -4.86 -8.54 -1.91
N ALA A 190 -3.70 -8.58 -1.26
CA ALA A 190 -2.87 -9.76 -1.16
C ALA A 190 -2.50 -9.98 0.31
N HIS A 191 -2.41 -11.21 0.76
CA HIS A 191 -2.05 -11.51 2.14
C HIS A 191 -0.73 -12.27 2.21
N LYS A 192 0.03 -12.03 3.28
CA LYS A 192 1.17 -12.86 3.62
C LYS A 192 0.67 -14.09 4.36
N PRO A 193 0.87 -15.32 3.85
CA PRO A 193 0.45 -16.54 4.55
C PRO A 193 0.98 -16.57 5.98
N GLY A 194 0.14 -17.02 6.92
CA GLY A 194 0.58 -17.27 8.28
C GLY A 194 1.56 -18.44 8.32
N ASN A 195 2.51 -18.41 9.25
CA ASN A 195 3.31 -19.60 9.52
C ASN A 195 2.34 -20.75 9.88
N ALA A 196 2.39 -21.85 9.12
CA ALA A 196 1.61 -23.04 9.47
C ALA A 196 2.01 -23.43 10.90
N GLN A 197 1.12 -23.16 11.86
CA GLN A 197 1.32 -23.65 13.21
C GLN A 197 1.31 -25.17 13.11
N ASN A 198 2.39 -25.81 13.57
CA ASN A 198 2.47 -27.23 13.85
C ASN A 198 1.22 -27.62 14.66
N THR A 199 0.25 -28.21 14.03
CA THR A 199 -0.86 -28.86 14.74
C THR A 199 -0.22 -29.95 15.58
N PRO A 200 -0.29 -29.92 16.92
CA PRO A 200 0.22 -31.01 17.74
C PRO A 200 -0.50 -32.29 17.28
N GLY A 201 0.29 -33.26 16.87
CA GLY A 201 -0.20 -34.53 16.40
C GLY A 201 -1.25 -35.12 17.35
N SER A 202 -2.41 -35.43 16.83
CA SER A 202 -3.40 -36.25 17.49
C SER A 202 -2.82 -37.69 17.60
N ASP A 203 -2.06 -37.92 18.66
CA ASP A 203 -1.75 -39.26 19.12
C ASP A 203 -3.06 -39.94 19.56
N ILE A 204 -3.75 -40.52 18.59
CA ILE A 204 -4.81 -41.49 18.86
C ILE A 204 -4.12 -42.82 19.18
N THR A 205 -3.68 -42.97 20.40
CA THR A 205 -3.31 -44.27 20.95
C THR A 205 -4.57 -45.15 20.96
N SER A 206 -4.63 -46.05 20.03
CA SER A 206 -5.56 -47.21 20.03
C SER A 206 -5.34 -48.01 21.31
N ARG A 207 -6.18 -47.87 22.32
CA ARG A 207 -6.33 -48.85 23.39
C ARG A 207 -7.24 -49.96 22.90
N SER A 208 -6.62 -51.02 22.43
CA SER A 208 -7.25 -52.34 22.35
C SER A 208 -7.51 -52.86 23.76
N SER A 209 -8.76 -53.11 24.06
CA SER A 209 -9.17 -53.82 25.28
C SER A 209 -9.59 -55.22 24.92
N ARG A 210 -8.99 -56.12 25.56
CA ARG A 210 -9.47 -57.51 25.63
C ARG A 210 -10.68 -57.60 26.55
#